data_4116bf8ed3a7a938f3991416f612f086
#
_entry.id   4116bf8ed3a7a938f3991416f612f086
#
_cell.length_a   1.000
_cell.length_b   1.000
_cell.length_c   1.000
_cell.angle_alpha   90.00
_cell.angle_beta   90.00
_cell.angle_gamma   90.00
#
_symmetry.space_group_name_H-M   'P 1'
#
loop_
_entity.id
_entity.type
_entity.pdbx_description
1 polymer ?
#
loop_
_entity_poly.entity_id
_entity_poly.type
_entity_poly.pdbx_seq_one_letter_code
_entity_poly.pdbx_strand_id
1 'polypeptide(L)'
;MNMVCIIGRLTADTELKTTNTGKSVVSFSVAVNKDKEHADFFDVVAWNKTAELVNRYFHKGDMIAIEGRLSSRVWEDRNGNKRKSVEIVANNVSFTGGKSTGETPKMSYSAPQSRNGTSITAEQFEAAYSIYEDDSELPF
;
A
#
# COMPACT_ATOMS: atom_id res chain seq x y z
N MET A 1 -4.58 -5.88 17.99
CA MET A 1 -4.42 -5.06 16.74
C MET A 1 -3.60 -5.86 15.75
N ASN A 2 -3.98 -5.88 14.47
CA ASN A 2 -3.25 -6.55 13.39
C ASN A 2 -3.28 -5.62 12.16
N MET A 3 -2.22 -4.85 12.00
CA MET A 3 -2.08 -3.86 10.94
C MET A 3 -0.66 -3.91 10.38
N VAL A 4 -0.55 -3.83 9.07
CA VAL A 4 0.71 -3.77 8.34
C VAL A 4 0.64 -2.66 7.32
N CYS A 5 1.67 -1.83 7.28
CA CYS A 5 1.87 -0.82 6.24
C CYS A 5 3.24 -1.03 5.60
N ILE A 6 3.27 -1.22 4.31
CA ILE A 6 4.52 -1.37 3.55
C ILE A 6 4.49 -0.52 2.28
N ILE A 7 5.66 -0.07 1.87
CA ILE A 7 5.89 0.55 0.57
C ILE A 7 7.00 -0.21 -0.12
N GLY A 8 6.74 -0.65 -1.34
CA GLY A 8 7.72 -1.41 -2.11
C GLY A 8 7.38 -1.45 -3.59
N ARG A 9 8.08 -2.29 -4.33
CA ARG A 9 7.90 -2.48 -5.78
C ARG A 9 7.31 -3.83 -6.09
N LEU A 10 6.37 -3.87 -7.03
CA LEU A 10 5.88 -5.13 -7.58
C LEU A 10 7.02 -5.87 -8.27
N THR A 11 7.14 -7.16 -8.00
CA THR A 11 8.17 -8.03 -8.59
C THR A 11 7.77 -8.63 -9.93
N ALA A 12 6.46 -8.64 -10.23
CA ALA A 12 5.90 -9.15 -11.46
C ALA A 12 4.56 -8.47 -11.77
N ASP A 13 4.10 -8.61 -13.01
CA ASP A 13 2.74 -8.22 -13.38
C ASP A 13 1.73 -9.08 -12.65
N THR A 14 0.57 -8.50 -12.36
CA THR A 14 -0.50 -9.18 -11.62
C THR A 14 -1.48 -9.86 -12.58
N GLU A 15 -2.10 -10.93 -12.12
CA GLU A 15 -3.15 -11.64 -12.83
C GLU A 15 -4.41 -11.69 -11.97
N LEU A 16 -5.49 -11.14 -12.50
CA LEU A 16 -6.79 -11.17 -11.83
C LEU A 16 -7.42 -12.55 -11.99
N LYS A 17 -7.76 -13.17 -10.88
CA LYS A 17 -8.48 -14.45 -10.83
C LYS A 17 -9.84 -14.26 -10.18
N THR A 18 -10.77 -15.11 -10.56
CA THR A 18 -12.10 -15.14 -9.96
C THR A 18 -12.27 -16.46 -9.21
N THR A 19 -12.69 -16.38 -7.95
CA THR A 19 -12.99 -17.57 -7.14
C THR A 19 -14.33 -18.21 -7.53
N ASN A 20 -14.57 -19.44 -7.08
CA ASN A 20 -15.84 -20.16 -7.32
C ASN A 20 -17.07 -19.40 -6.78
N THR A 21 -16.87 -18.51 -5.82
CA THR A 21 -17.92 -17.66 -5.25
C THR A 21 -18.09 -16.32 -5.99
N GLY A 22 -17.37 -16.11 -7.09
CA GLY A 22 -17.46 -14.90 -7.91
C GLY A 22 -16.66 -13.72 -7.39
N LYS A 23 -15.77 -13.90 -6.41
CA LYS A 23 -14.90 -12.86 -5.87
C LYS A 23 -13.63 -12.72 -6.69
N SER A 24 -13.25 -11.48 -6.99
CA SER A 24 -11.96 -11.17 -7.61
C SER A 24 -10.83 -11.29 -6.59
N VAL A 25 -9.72 -11.87 -7.00
CA VAL A 25 -8.51 -12.02 -6.19
C VAL A 25 -7.26 -11.85 -7.04
N VAL A 26 -6.27 -11.17 -6.48
CA VAL A 26 -4.93 -11.00 -7.05
C VAL A 26 -3.90 -11.34 -5.99
N SER A 27 -2.95 -12.19 -6.34
CA SER A 27 -1.78 -12.48 -5.52
C SER A 27 -0.53 -11.93 -6.19
N PHE A 28 0.28 -11.22 -5.45
CA PHE A 28 1.52 -10.63 -5.96
C PHE A 28 2.56 -10.53 -4.86
N SER A 29 3.81 -10.34 -5.25
CA SER A 29 4.92 -10.15 -4.31
C SER A 29 5.47 -8.73 -4.43
N VAL A 30 5.82 -8.16 -3.30
CA VAL A 30 6.37 -6.81 -3.18
C VAL A 30 7.75 -6.88 -2.58
N ALA A 31 8.72 -6.25 -3.26
CA ALA A 31 10.07 -6.09 -2.77
C ALA A 31 10.20 -4.77 -1.99
N VAL A 32 10.59 -4.88 -0.74
CA VAL A 32 10.88 -3.74 0.14
C VAL A 32 12.38 -3.70 0.40
N ASN A 33 13.03 -2.60 0.05
CA ASN A 33 14.46 -2.46 0.26
C ASN A 33 14.78 -2.47 1.76
N LYS A 34 15.66 -3.36 2.15
CA LYS A 34 16.20 -3.46 3.50
C LYS A 34 17.48 -2.63 3.64
N ASP A 35 18.37 -2.78 2.66
CA ASP A 35 19.61 -2.04 2.52
C ASP A 35 19.94 -1.83 1.03
N LYS A 36 21.14 -1.38 0.70
CA LYS A 36 21.54 -1.10 -0.70
C LYS A 36 21.60 -2.34 -1.60
N GLU A 37 21.80 -3.52 -1.03
CA GLU A 37 22.03 -4.77 -1.75
C GLU A 37 20.94 -5.81 -1.53
N HIS A 38 20.10 -5.65 -0.49
CA HIS A 38 19.11 -6.63 -0.09
C HIS A 38 17.71 -6.05 -0.09
N ALA A 39 16.76 -6.89 -0.44
CA ALA A 39 15.33 -6.59 -0.33
C ALA A 39 14.62 -7.73 0.39
N ASP A 40 13.63 -7.39 1.18
CA ASP A 40 12.69 -8.34 1.73
C ASP A 40 11.50 -8.48 0.78
N PHE A 41 11.02 -9.71 0.60
CA PHE A 41 9.90 -10.02 -0.28
C PHE A 41 8.70 -10.43 0.56
N PHE A 42 7.56 -9.77 0.30
CA PHE A 42 6.32 -10.04 0.99
C PHE A 42 5.23 -10.47 0.02
N ASP A 43 4.59 -11.58 0.34
CA ASP A 43 3.43 -12.04 -0.42
C ASP A 43 2.18 -11.28 0.02
N VAL A 44 1.46 -10.74 -0.96
CA VAL A 44 0.28 -9.91 -0.77
C VAL A 44 -0.89 -10.48 -1.54
N VAL A 45 -2.04 -10.50 -0.91
CA VAL A 45 -3.31 -10.88 -1.53
C VAL A 45 -4.28 -9.72 -1.43
N ALA A 46 -4.86 -9.35 -2.55
CA ALA A 46 -5.93 -8.36 -2.62
C ALA A 46 -7.23 -8.99 -3.11
N TRP A 47 -8.35 -8.52 -2.60
CA TRP A 47 -9.68 -9.02 -2.89
C TRP A 47 -10.60 -7.94 -3.47
N ASN A 48 -11.56 -8.36 -4.29
CA ASN A 48 -12.65 -7.52 -4.81
C ASN A 48 -12.13 -6.25 -5.50
N LYS A 49 -12.62 -5.09 -5.08
CA LYS A 49 -12.24 -3.79 -5.66
C LYS A 49 -10.75 -3.49 -5.56
N THR A 50 -10.12 -3.86 -4.46
CA THR A 50 -8.67 -3.70 -4.28
C THR A 50 -7.89 -4.56 -5.27
N ALA A 51 -8.33 -5.79 -5.52
CA ALA A 51 -7.76 -6.67 -6.52
C ALA A 51 -7.86 -6.10 -7.94
N GLU A 52 -9.03 -5.61 -8.30
CA GLU A 52 -9.27 -4.98 -9.60
C GLU A 52 -8.42 -3.72 -9.80
N LEU A 53 -8.29 -2.89 -8.75
CA LEU A 53 -7.48 -1.69 -8.77
C LEU A 53 -6.00 -2.02 -8.98
N VAL A 54 -5.47 -2.98 -8.24
CA VAL A 54 -4.07 -3.42 -8.37
C VAL A 54 -3.82 -3.97 -9.78
N ASN A 55 -4.66 -4.86 -10.26
CA ASN A 55 -4.50 -5.46 -11.58
C ASN A 55 -4.59 -4.44 -12.73
N ARG A 56 -5.41 -3.40 -12.56
CA ARG A 56 -5.65 -2.40 -13.60
C ARG A 56 -4.55 -1.35 -13.69
N TYR A 57 -4.01 -0.90 -12.53
CA TYR A 57 -3.16 0.29 -12.47
C TYR A 57 -1.71 0.01 -12.11
N PHE A 58 -1.38 -1.16 -11.57
CA PHE A 58 -0.02 -1.49 -11.14
C PHE A 58 0.59 -2.57 -12.02
N HIS A 59 1.86 -2.37 -12.38
CA HIS A 59 2.65 -3.27 -13.20
C HIS A 59 3.96 -3.61 -12.51
N LYS A 60 4.67 -4.60 -13.04
CA LYS A 60 6.01 -4.96 -12.57
C LYS A 60 6.92 -3.73 -12.46
N GLY A 61 7.52 -3.58 -11.30
CA GLY A 61 8.44 -2.47 -11.01
C GLY A 61 7.78 -1.21 -10.45
N ASP A 62 6.45 -1.10 -10.48
CA ASP A 62 5.74 0.04 -9.92
C ASP A 62 5.83 0.06 -8.40
N MET A 63 5.93 1.28 -7.87
CA MET A 63 5.86 1.50 -6.41
C MET A 63 4.43 1.47 -5.94
N ILE A 64 4.18 0.72 -4.88
CA ILE A 64 2.87 0.58 -4.25
C ILE A 64 2.99 0.76 -2.74
N ALA A 65 2.09 1.53 -2.16
CA ALA A 65 1.87 1.58 -0.72
C ALA A 65 0.68 0.68 -0.38
N ILE A 66 0.85 -0.20 0.57
CA ILE A 66 -0.14 -1.17 0.98
C ILE A 66 -0.41 -1.02 2.46
N GLU A 67 -1.67 -0.88 2.79
CA GLU A 67 -2.20 -1.00 4.14
C GLU A 67 -3.03 -2.29 4.22
N GLY A 68 -2.75 -3.12 5.19
CA GLY A 68 -3.43 -4.39 5.33
C GLY A 68 -3.24 -5.03 6.69
N ARG A 69 -3.45 -6.34 6.73
CA ARG A 69 -3.24 -7.18 7.91
C ARG A 69 -2.46 -8.44 7.56
N LEU A 70 -1.76 -8.98 8.53
CA LEU A 70 -1.13 -10.29 8.38
C LEU A 70 -2.21 -11.38 8.47
N SER A 71 -2.10 -12.36 7.60
CA SER A 71 -2.90 -13.58 7.62
C SER A 71 -1.99 -14.79 7.57
N SER A 72 -2.21 -15.74 8.42
CA SER A 72 -1.50 -17.00 8.40
C SER A 72 -2.44 -18.14 8.01
N ARG A 73 -1.93 -19.02 7.19
CA ARG A 73 -2.66 -20.20 6.73
C ARG A 73 -1.79 -21.44 6.93
N VAL A 74 -2.38 -22.49 7.51
CA VAL A 74 -1.75 -23.80 7.59
C VAL A 74 -2.28 -24.66 6.46
N TRP A 75 -1.39 -25.31 5.73
CA TRP A 75 -1.72 -26.22 4.65
C TRP A 75 -0.82 -27.46 4.70
N GLU A 76 -1.23 -28.52 4.09
CA GLU A 76 -0.51 -29.77 4.06
C GLU A 76 0.12 -29.97 2.68
N ASP A 77 1.43 -30.28 2.65
CA ASP A 77 2.13 -30.56 1.41
C ASP A 77 1.85 -31.99 0.91
N ARG A 78 2.38 -32.32 -0.27
CA ARG A 78 2.19 -33.66 -0.87
C ARG A 78 2.75 -34.81 -0.02
N ASN A 79 3.67 -34.52 0.88
CA ASN A 79 4.31 -35.49 1.79
C ASN A 79 3.59 -35.61 3.13
N GLY A 80 2.46 -34.92 3.31
CA GLY A 80 1.70 -34.93 4.55
C GLY A 80 2.27 -34.03 5.66
N ASN A 81 3.25 -33.17 5.32
CA ASN A 81 3.83 -32.21 6.28
C ASN A 81 2.97 -30.96 6.37
N LYS A 82 2.69 -30.51 7.58
CA LYS A 82 2.01 -29.24 7.82
C LYS A 82 2.95 -28.07 7.56
N ARG A 83 2.54 -27.18 6.68
CA ARG A 83 3.24 -25.95 6.32
C ARG A 83 2.44 -24.74 6.75
N LYS A 84 3.13 -23.67 7.11
CA LYS A 84 2.52 -22.39 7.45
C LYS A 84 2.97 -21.32 6.45
N SER A 85 2.02 -20.69 5.83
CA SER A 85 2.25 -19.52 4.98
C SER A 85 1.74 -18.27 5.70
N VAL A 86 2.50 -17.18 5.60
CA VAL A 86 2.11 -15.86 6.09
C VAL A 86 2.03 -14.92 4.92
N GLU A 87 0.92 -14.26 4.75
CA GLU A 87 0.66 -13.33 3.67
C GLU A 87 0.02 -12.04 4.22
N ILE A 88 0.16 -10.94 3.47
CA ILE A 88 -0.49 -9.68 3.77
C ILE A 88 -1.79 -9.63 2.98
N VAL A 89 -2.90 -9.47 3.66
CA VAL A 89 -4.18 -9.18 3.02
C VAL A 89 -4.33 -7.67 2.90
N ALA A 90 -4.27 -7.16 1.68
CA ALA A 90 -4.37 -5.74 1.41
C ALA A 90 -5.81 -5.26 1.60
N ASN A 91 -6.01 -4.27 2.47
CA ASN A 91 -7.27 -3.58 2.66
C ASN A 91 -7.34 -2.34 1.76
N ASN A 92 -6.21 -1.65 1.63
CA ASN A 92 -6.09 -0.44 0.84
C ASN A 92 -4.74 -0.39 0.12
N VAL A 93 -4.71 0.20 -1.06
CA VAL A 93 -3.49 0.43 -1.83
C VAL A 93 -3.47 1.86 -2.36
N SER A 94 -2.28 2.43 -2.45
CA SER A 94 -2.10 3.81 -2.90
C SER A 94 -0.86 3.94 -3.80
N PHE A 95 -0.91 4.90 -4.70
CA PHE A 95 0.24 5.29 -5.51
C PHE A 95 1.20 6.15 -4.67
N THR A 96 2.49 5.90 -4.81
CA THR A 96 3.54 6.61 -4.06
C THR A 96 4.34 7.60 -4.91
N GLY A 97 3.86 7.96 -6.10
CA GLY A 97 4.49 8.99 -6.94
C GLY A 97 5.83 8.62 -7.56
N GLY A 98 6.14 7.34 -7.72
CA GLY A 98 7.26 6.89 -8.54
C GLY A 98 6.97 7.13 -10.02
N LYS A 99 8.00 7.49 -10.82
CA LYS A 99 7.88 7.65 -12.28
C LYS A 99 7.23 6.41 -12.89
N SER A 100 5.97 6.49 -13.24
CA SER A 100 5.38 5.60 -14.20
C SER A 100 5.75 6.10 -15.59
N THR A 101 6.52 5.34 -16.33
CA THR A 101 6.61 5.47 -17.78
C THR A 101 5.33 4.88 -18.39
N GLY A 102 4.28 5.66 -18.40
CA GLY A 102 2.99 5.28 -18.97
C GLY A 102 1.92 6.24 -18.48
N GLU A 103 1.18 6.81 -19.39
CA GLU A 103 0.17 7.85 -19.23
C GLU A 103 -0.53 7.83 -17.87
N THR A 104 -0.26 8.87 -17.08
CA THR A 104 -1.04 9.17 -15.89
C THR A 104 -2.47 9.52 -16.31
N PRO A 105 -3.50 8.79 -15.84
CA PRO A 105 -4.82 9.38 -15.85
C PRO A 105 -4.72 10.61 -14.94
N LYS A 106 -4.88 11.79 -15.52
CA LYS A 106 -5.12 13.01 -14.77
C LYS A 106 -6.41 12.80 -13.98
N MET A 107 -6.32 12.31 -12.78
CA MET A 107 -7.36 12.57 -11.81
C MET A 107 -7.29 14.06 -11.53
N SER A 108 -8.17 14.81 -12.18
CA SER A 108 -8.46 16.17 -11.79
C SER A 108 -9.10 16.09 -10.41
N TYR A 109 -8.29 16.23 -9.39
CA TYR A 109 -8.76 16.57 -8.07
C TYR A 109 -9.24 18.01 -8.19
N SER A 110 -10.54 18.19 -8.48
CA SER A 110 -11.17 19.48 -8.28
C SER A 110 -11.21 19.68 -6.76
N ALA A 111 -10.24 20.46 -6.27
CA ALA A 111 -10.28 20.96 -4.92
C ALA A 111 -11.64 21.64 -4.72
N PRO A 112 -12.35 21.37 -3.60
CA PRO A 112 -13.55 22.14 -3.29
C PRO A 112 -13.12 23.59 -3.22
N GLN A 113 -13.70 24.42 -4.08
CA GLN A 113 -13.54 25.87 -4.00
C GLN A 113 -14.09 26.31 -2.67
N SER A 114 -13.20 26.50 -1.70
CA SER A 114 -13.51 27.25 -0.51
C SER A 114 -13.82 28.69 -0.92
N ARG A 115 -15.09 29.03 -0.94
CA ARG A 115 -15.53 30.43 -0.92
C ARG A 115 -15.17 30.97 0.44
N ASN A 116 -13.98 31.50 0.59
CA ASN A 116 -13.57 32.64 1.40
C ASN A 116 -12.05 32.65 1.43
N GLY A 117 -11.50 33.63 0.75
CA GLY A 117 -10.07 33.83 0.68
C GLY A 117 -9.49 34.20 2.05
N THR A 118 -8.74 33.29 2.60
CA THR A 118 -7.65 33.62 3.51
C THR A 118 -6.50 32.75 3.09
N SER A 119 -5.64 33.31 2.25
CA SER A 119 -4.34 32.71 1.96
C SER A 119 -3.55 32.69 3.27
N ILE A 120 -3.35 31.51 3.81
CA ILE A 120 -2.45 31.29 4.93
C ILE A 120 -1.05 31.60 4.42
N THR A 121 -0.41 32.65 4.92
CA THR A 121 0.99 32.98 4.59
C THR A 121 1.94 31.98 5.22
N ALA A 122 3.11 31.81 4.63
CA ALA A 122 4.14 30.89 5.14
C ALA A 122 4.47 31.16 6.62
N GLU A 123 4.38 32.41 7.08
CA GLU A 123 4.57 32.81 8.47
C GLU A 123 3.51 32.24 9.41
N GLN A 124 2.27 32.08 8.94
CA GLN A 124 1.19 31.48 9.74
C GLN A 124 1.32 29.97 9.84
N PHE A 125 1.95 29.35 8.84
CA PHE A 125 2.22 27.92 8.85
C PHE A 125 3.35 27.58 9.83
N GLU A 126 4.42 28.40 9.88
CA GLU A 126 5.50 28.22 10.84
C GLU A 126 5.06 28.47 12.29
N ALA A 127 4.20 29.46 12.52
CA ALA A 127 3.64 29.71 13.85
C ALA A 127 2.75 28.57 14.35
N ALA A 128 2.05 27.87 13.48
CA ALA A 128 1.27 26.69 13.84
C ALA A 128 2.14 25.46 14.11
N TYR A 129 3.31 25.37 13.44
CA TYR A 129 4.24 24.25 13.63
C TYR A 129 5.06 24.37 14.92
N SER A 130 5.38 25.59 15.35
CA SER A 130 6.14 25.84 16.59
C SER A 130 5.37 25.51 17.87
N ILE A 131 4.06 25.30 17.79
CA ILE A 131 3.22 24.90 18.95
C ILE A 131 3.41 23.43 19.28
N TYR A 132 3.93 22.62 18.33
CA TYR A 132 4.16 21.19 18.53
C TYR A 132 5.57 20.83 19.00
N GLU A 133 6.50 21.78 19.08
CA GLU A 133 7.89 21.52 19.52
C GLU A 133 8.11 21.65 21.04
N ASP A 134 7.10 21.99 21.83
CA ASP A 134 7.25 22.18 23.29
C ASP A 134 6.54 21.11 24.13
N ASP A 135 6.45 19.89 23.62
CA ASP A 135 6.06 18.72 24.43
C ASP A 135 7.31 17.87 24.76
N SER A 136 8.22 18.47 25.52
CA SER A 136 9.35 17.75 26.10
C SER A 136 8.99 16.90 27.33
N GLU A 137 7.71 16.68 27.62
CA GLU A 137 7.24 15.76 28.65
C GLU A 137 6.24 14.75 28.08
N LEU A 138 6.76 13.72 27.42
CA LEU A 138 6.01 12.49 27.23
C LEU A 138 6.10 11.67 28.51
N PRO A 139 5.00 11.31 29.15
CA PRO A 139 5.01 10.46 30.34
C PRO A 139 5.20 9.00 29.93
N PHE A 140 6.43 8.60 29.76
CA PHE A 140 6.86 7.22 29.70
C PHE A 140 7.95 6.96 30.72
#